data_81d3542201af582d5d378da4cad70143
#
_entry.id   81d3542201af582d5d378da4cad70143
#
_cell.length_a   1.000
_cell.length_b   1.000
_cell.length_c   1.000
_cell.angle_alpha   90.00
_cell.angle_beta   90.00
_cell.angle_gamma   90.00
#
_symmetry.space_group_name_H-M   'P 1'
#
loop_
_entity.id
_entity.type
_entity.pdbx_description
1 polymer ?
#
loop_
_entity_poly.entity_id
_entity_poly.type
_entity_poly.pdbx_seq_one_letter_code
_entity_poly.pdbx_strand_id
1 'polypeptide(L)'
;ILFRLVGSEMCIRDRSNHGSQNLKKTFNKALNDFLDSRIDEGKKIKNSLKDKINKINIKQKQISNMCKKDLEKKIKRYKVRVNELTKNLDNQRLEQEITHLALKLDVSEEIDRIQFHLTSIKKEIDAKKSSGKKIDFILQELFRESNTLTAKLDDSKTKNLALEIKVLVEEIREQTQNIE
;
A
#
# COMPACT_ATOMS: atom_id res chain seq x y z
N ILE A 1 46.22 -63.29 1.86
CA ILE A 1 46.35 -61.81 1.96
C ILE A 1 45.28 -61.10 1.09
N LEU A 2 44.83 -61.70 0.02
CA LEU A 2 43.80 -61.08 -0.90
C LEU A 2 42.37 -61.05 -0.33
N PHE A 3 42.03 -61.95 0.56
CA PHE A 3 40.66 -62.04 1.13
C PHE A 3 40.32 -60.99 2.19
N ARG A 4 41.31 -60.29 2.73
CA ARG A 4 41.11 -59.31 3.80
C ARG A 4 40.86 -57.86 3.33
N LEU A 5 41.18 -57.59 2.04
CA LEU A 5 40.96 -56.27 1.40
C LEU A 5 39.54 -56.11 0.87
N VAL A 6 38.88 -57.15 0.40
CA VAL A 6 37.52 -57.10 -0.14
C VAL A 6 36.45 -56.77 0.92
N GLY A 7 36.68 -57.20 2.18
CA GLY A 7 35.77 -56.91 3.28
C GLY A 7 35.80 -55.46 3.80
N SER A 8 36.94 -54.77 3.63
CA SER A 8 37.05 -53.36 4.09
C SER A 8 36.44 -52.38 3.10
N GLU A 9 36.49 -52.63 1.79
CA GLU A 9 35.86 -51.78 0.79
C GLU A 9 34.34 -51.86 0.82
N MET A 10 33.78 -53.01 1.12
CA MET A 10 32.31 -53.19 1.28
C MET A 10 31.75 -52.46 2.50
N CYS A 11 32.49 -52.42 3.62
CA CYS A 11 32.12 -51.65 4.79
C CYS A 11 32.20 -50.13 4.60
N ILE A 12 33.16 -49.66 3.77
CA ILE A 12 33.30 -48.21 3.45
C ILE A 12 32.14 -47.76 2.53
N ARG A 13 31.74 -48.63 1.58
CA ARG A 13 30.64 -48.31 0.64
C ARG A 13 29.28 -48.26 1.34
N ASP A 14 29.00 -49.15 2.28
CA ASP A 14 27.77 -49.12 3.09
C ASP A 14 27.69 -47.95 4.05
N ARG A 15 28.80 -47.57 4.67
CA ARG A 15 28.87 -46.38 5.55
C ARG A 15 28.62 -45.09 4.75
N SER A 16 29.13 -44.96 3.52
CA SER A 16 28.90 -43.79 2.67
C SER A 16 27.45 -43.68 2.22
N ASN A 17 26.78 -44.78 1.91
CA ASN A 17 25.38 -44.79 1.50
C ASN A 17 24.43 -44.46 2.66
N HIS A 18 24.65 -44.93 3.88
CA HIS A 18 23.86 -44.60 5.06
C HIS A 18 24.04 -43.13 5.48
N GLY A 19 25.26 -42.60 5.43
CA GLY A 19 25.56 -41.22 5.68
C GLY A 19 24.86 -40.29 4.67
N SER A 20 24.92 -40.64 3.39
CA SER A 20 24.29 -39.87 2.30
C SER A 20 22.74 -39.86 2.42
N GLN A 21 22.11 -40.98 2.78
CA GLN A 21 20.65 -41.04 2.97
C GLN A 21 20.18 -40.23 4.18
N ASN A 22 20.91 -40.27 5.29
CA ASN A 22 20.60 -39.50 6.47
C ASN A 22 20.79 -37.98 6.22
N LEU A 23 21.83 -37.60 5.48
CA LEU A 23 22.06 -36.21 5.07
C LEU A 23 20.89 -35.69 4.21
N LYS A 24 20.46 -36.47 3.20
CA LYS A 24 19.29 -36.13 2.35
C LYS A 24 18.02 -35.96 3.16
N LYS A 25 17.76 -36.86 4.12
CA LYS A 25 16.56 -36.76 4.99
C LYS A 25 16.60 -35.49 5.85
N THR A 26 17.75 -35.20 6.47
CA THR A 26 17.92 -34.00 7.31
C THR A 26 17.80 -32.73 6.46
N PHE A 27 18.41 -32.70 5.28
CA PHE A 27 18.28 -31.58 4.34
C PHE A 27 16.83 -31.35 3.90
N ASN A 28 16.11 -32.40 3.49
CA ASN A 28 14.71 -32.28 3.09
C ASN A 28 13.81 -31.82 4.24
N LYS A 29 14.07 -32.28 5.47
CA LYS A 29 13.36 -31.79 6.65
C LYS A 29 13.60 -30.29 6.86
N ALA A 30 14.87 -29.88 6.88
CA ALA A 30 15.22 -28.47 7.04
C ALA A 30 14.63 -27.57 5.93
N LEU A 31 14.61 -28.07 4.68
CA LEU A 31 14.00 -27.37 3.56
C LEU A 31 12.48 -27.22 3.75
N ASN A 32 11.80 -28.26 4.17
CA ASN A 32 10.35 -28.20 4.43
C ASN A 32 10.04 -27.26 5.60
N ASP A 33 10.76 -27.35 6.70
CA ASP A 33 10.60 -26.46 7.86
C ASP A 33 10.82 -24.98 7.44
N PHE A 34 11.79 -24.72 6.56
CA PHE A 34 12.05 -23.39 6.00
C PHE A 34 10.91 -22.91 5.11
N LEU A 35 10.39 -23.76 4.21
CA LEU A 35 9.27 -23.43 3.34
C LEU A 35 7.99 -23.14 4.15
N ASP A 36 7.70 -23.94 5.16
CA ASP A 36 6.54 -23.73 6.03
C ASP A 36 6.66 -22.41 6.80
N SER A 37 7.85 -22.10 7.32
CA SER A 37 8.13 -20.81 7.99
C SER A 37 7.91 -19.63 7.04
N ARG A 38 8.39 -19.70 5.78
CA ARG A 38 8.16 -18.65 4.77
C ARG A 38 6.68 -18.46 4.44
N ILE A 39 5.92 -19.55 4.34
CA ILE A 39 4.48 -19.49 4.07
C ILE A 39 3.75 -18.78 5.22
N ASP A 40 4.09 -19.11 6.46
CA ASP A 40 3.44 -18.53 7.63
C ASP A 40 3.81 -17.06 7.81
N GLU A 41 5.05 -16.69 7.55
CA GLU A 41 5.49 -15.29 7.53
C GLU A 41 4.78 -14.50 6.45
N GLY A 42 4.70 -15.04 5.23
CA GLY A 42 3.96 -14.44 4.13
C GLY A 42 2.48 -14.19 4.44
N LYS A 43 1.82 -15.12 5.15
CA LYS A 43 0.43 -14.93 5.61
C LYS A 43 0.32 -13.77 6.61
N LYS A 44 1.24 -13.66 7.56
CA LYS A 44 1.26 -12.57 8.55
C LYS A 44 1.44 -11.21 7.87
N ILE A 45 2.39 -11.11 6.94
CA ILE A 45 2.63 -9.89 6.16
C ILE A 45 1.40 -9.53 5.34
N LYS A 46 0.80 -10.50 4.62
CA LYS A 46 -0.42 -10.28 3.84
C LYS A 46 -1.56 -9.69 4.68
N ASN A 47 -1.78 -10.22 5.87
CA ASN A 47 -2.82 -9.72 6.77
C ASN A 47 -2.50 -8.30 7.26
N SER A 48 -1.25 -8.03 7.64
CA SER A 48 -0.79 -6.69 8.04
C SER A 48 -1.00 -5.67 6.92
N LEU A 49 -0.66 -6.01 5.67
CA LEU A 49 -0.89 -5.15 4.51
C LEU A 49 -2.38 -4.86 4.29
N LYS A 50 -3.24 -5.88 4.38
CA LYS A 50 -4.69 -5.70 4.25
C LYS A 50 -5.27 -4.78 5.32
N ASP A 51 -4.81 -4.89 6.56
CA ASP A 51 -5.24 -4.02 7.65
C ASP A 51 -4.83 -2.56 7.42
N LYS A 52 -3.60 -2.32 6.98
CA LYS A 52 -3.13 -0.97 6.62
C LYS A 52 -3.93 -0.38 5.47
N ILE A 53 -4.19 -1.14 4.41
CA ILE A 53 -5.02 -0.72 3.27
C ILE A 53 -6.44 -0.37 3.73
N ASN A 54 -7.02 -1.14 4.65
CA ASN A 54 -8.34 -0.84 5.20
C ASN A 54 -8.33 0.46 6.03
N LYS A 55 -7.27 0.72 6.82
CA LYS A 55 -7.10 1.99 7.55
C LYS A 55 -7.02 3.18 6.59
N ILE A 56 -6.27 3.07 5.50
CA ILE A 56 -6.20 4.12 4.47
C ILE A 56 -7.59 4.37 3.87
N ASN A 57 -8.33 3.33 3.52
CA ASN A 57 -9.68 3.44 2.95
C ASN A 57 -10.67 4.15 3.90
N ILE A 58 -10.59 3.89 5.21
CA ILE A 58 -11.41 4.57 6.21
C ILE A 58 -11.07 6.07 6.26
N LYS A 59 -9.77 6.41 6.34
CA LYS A 59 -9.30 7.80 6.39
C LYS A 59 -9.66 8.59 5.12
N GLN A 60 -9.49 7.98 3.95
CA GLN A 60 -9.89 8.56 2.68
C GLN A 60 -11.40 8.89 2.63
N LYS A 61 -12.26 7.98 3.12
CA LYS A 61 -13.71 8.24 3.22
C LYS A 61 -14.04 9.37 4.20
N GLN A 62 -13.32 9.47 5.32
CA GLN A 62 -13.47 10.57 6.27
C GLN A 62 -13.12 11.91 5.62
N ILE A 63 -11.99 11.99 4.91
CA ILE A 63 -11.58 13.18 4.17
C ILE A 63 -12.65 13.57 3.14
N SER A 64 -13.13 12.61 2.32
CA SER A 64 -14.18 12.85 1.31
C SER A 64 -15.44 13.49 1.92
N ASN A 65 -15.92 12.94 3.04
CA ASN A 65 -17.11 13.44 3.72
C ASN A 65 -16.90 14.84 4.32
N MET A 66 -15.71 15.11 4.85
CA MET A 66 -15.39 16.43 5.42
C MET A 66 -15.24 17.47 4.32
N CYS A 67 -14.50 17.18 3.24
CA CYS A 67 -14.27 18.11 2.15
C CYS A 67 -15.55 18.52 1.43
N LYS A 68 -16.50 17.61 1.19
CA LYS A 68 -17.79 17.96 0.58
C LYS A 68 -18.53 19.00 1.41
N LYS A 69 -18.61 18.83 2.73
CA LYS A 69 -19.28 19.78 3.64
C LYS A 69 -18.56 21.13 3.72
N ASP A 70 -17.22 21.11 3.68
CA ASP A 70 -16.42 22.33 3.81
C ASP A 70 -16.39 23.15 2.51
N LEU A 71 -16.45 22.49 1.35
CA LEU A 71 -16.52 23.16 0.06
C LEU A 71 -17.80 24.01 -0.05
N GLU A 72 -18.96 23.43 0.29
CA GLU A 72 -20.24 24.15 0.28
C GLU A 72 -20.20 25.39 1.20
N LYS A 73 -19.63 25.24 2.41
CA LYS A 73 -19.49 26.35 3.37
C LYS A 73 -18.55 27.44 2.86
N LYS A 74 -17.40 27.05 2.25
CA LYS A 74 -16.43 27.99 1.70
C LYS A 74 -17.04 28.78 0.55
N ILE A 75 -17.72 28.13 -0.39
CA ILE A 75 -18.41 28.79 -1.50
C ILE A 75 -19.45 29.79 -0.98
N LYS A 76 -20.26 29.40 -0.01
CA LYS A 76 -21.27 30.28 0.57
C LYS A 76 -20.65 31.52 1.24
N ARG A 77 -19.59 31.33 2.04
CA ARG A 77 -18.85 32.44 2.67
C ARG A 77 -18.23 33.37 1.64
N TYR A 78 -17.64 32.82 0.59
CA TYR A 78 -17.03 33.59 -0.48
C TYR A 78 -18.06 34.46 -1.19
N LYS A 79 -19.23 33.90 -1.58
CA LYS A 79 -20.34 34.67 -2.17
C LYS A 79 -20.78 35.83 -1.28
N VAL A 80 -20.99 35.61 0.00
CA VAL A 80 -21.39 36.67 0.94
C VAL A 80 -20.33 37.75 1.01
N ARG A 81 -19.07 37.40 1.17
CA ARG A 81 -17.97 38.36 1.32
C ARG A 81 -17.72 39.20 0.06
N VAL A 82 -17.87 38.60 -1.11
CA VAL A 82 -17.74 39.36 -2.37
C VAL A 82 -18.92 40.32 -2.56
N ASN A 83 -20.14 39.89 -2.25
CA ASN A 83 -21.31 40.78 -2.29
C ASN A 83 -21.22 41.98 -1.31
N GLU A 84 -20.57 41.80 -0.14
CA GLU A 84 -20.34 42.89 0.83
C GLU A 84 -19.27 43.89 0.36
N LEU A 85 -18.25 43.40 -0.39
CA LEU A 85 -17.11 44.24 -0.79
C LEU A 85 -17.35 45.01 -2.09
N THR A 86 -18.31 44.59 -2.91
CA THR A 86 -18.49 45.11 -4.26
C THR A 86 -19.96 45.33 -4.59
N LYS A 87 -20.36 46.58 -4.60
CA LYS A 87 -21.75 46.98 -4.96
C LYS A 87 -22.09 46.84 -6.45
N ASN A 88 -21.11 46.65 -7.34
CA ASN A 88 -21.28 46.64 -8.80
C ASN A 88 -20.43 45.54 -9.46
N LEU A 89 -20.51 44.29 -9.01
CA LEU A 89 -19.83 43.20 -9.72
C LEU A 89 -20.71 42.63 -10.83
N ASP A 90 -20.09 42.40 -11.98
CA ASP A 90 -20.64 41.60 -13.04
C ASP A 90 -20.85 40.12 -12.51
N ASN A 91 -22.10 39.70 -12.44
CA ASN A 91 -22.47 38.38 -11.93
C ASN A 91 -21.75 37.25 -12.69
N GLN A 92 -21.48 37.42 -13.97
CA GLN A 92 -20.76 36.41 -14.77
C GLN A 92 -19.31 36.25 -14.30
N ARG A 93 -18.64 37.35 -13.98
CA ARG A 93 -17.25 37.30 -13.50
C ARG A 93 -17.16 36.66 -12.10
N LEU A 94 -18.15 36.93 -11.24
CA LEU A 94 -18.25 36.30 -9.94
C LEU A 94 -18.45 34.77 -10.04
N GLU A 95 -19.31 34.31 -10.94
CA GLU A 95 -19.56 32.88 -11.19
C GLU A 95 -18.31 32.18 -11.73
N GLN A 96 -17.56 32.83 -12.63
CA GLN A 96 -16.29 32.29 -13.13
C GLN A 96 -15.26 32.11 -12.01
N GLU A 97 -15.09 33.09 -11.15
CA GLU A 97 -14.14 33.01 -10.02
C GLU A 97 -14.56 31.95 -9.00
N ILE A 98 -15.85 31.82 -8.72
CA ILE A 98 -16.37 30.76 -7.84
C ILE A 98 -16.13 29.39 -8.44
N THR A 99 -16.35 29.22 -9.75
CA THR A 99 -16.09 27.97 -10.45
C THR A 99 -14.62 27.61 -10.41
N HIS A 100 -13.74 28.58 -10.64
CA HIS A 100 -12.30 28.38 -10.57
C HIS A 100 -11.83 27.99 -9.14
N LEU A 101 -12.38 28.67 -8.13
CA LEU A 101 -12.12 28.32 -6.73
C LEU A 101 -12.61 26.92 -6.38
N ALA A 102 -13.81 26.55 -6.84
CA ALA A 102 -14.37 25.22 -6.61
C ALA A 102 -13.49 24.12 -7.21
N LEU A 103 -13.05 24.29 -8.46
CA LEU A 103 -12.15 23.36 -9.14
C LEU A 103 -10.78 23.24 -8.43
N LYS A 104 -10.24 24.35 -7.94
CA LYS A 104 -8.96 24.37 -7.22
C LYS A 104 -9.04 23.64 -5.86
N LEU A 105 -10.19 23.71 -5.19
CA LEU A 105 -10.42 23.08 -3.89
C LEU A 105 -10.99 21.66 -4.00
N ASP A 106 -11.36 21.22 -5.19
CA ASP A 106 -11.89 19.88 -5.39
C ASP A 106 -10.77 18.85 -5.25
N VAL A 107 -11.01 17.88 -4.37
CA VAL A 107 -10.12 16.74 -4.09
C VAL A 107 -10.73 15.42 -4.55
N SER A 108 -11.84 15.47 -5.28
CA SER A 108 -12.59 14.26 -5.67
C SER A 108 -11.75 13.37 -6.57
N GLU A 109 -11.00 13.95 -7.49
CA GLU A 109 -10.13 13.21 -8.41
C GLU A 109 -9.02 12.45 -7.66
N GLU A 110 -8.33 13.11 -6.73
CA GLU A 110 -7.29 12.48 -5.91
C GLU A 110 -7.86 11.35 -5.05
N ILE A 111 -9.04 11.54 -4.48
CA ILE A 111 -9.75 10.54 -3.68
C ILE A 111 -10.12 9.33 -4.53
N ASP A 112 -10.63 9.52 -5.74
CA ASP A 112 -11.01 8.44 -6.66
C ASP A 112 -9.76 7.68 -7.14
N ARG A 113 -8.67 8.38 -7.44
CA ARG A 113 -7.38 7.76 -7.81
C ARG A 113 -6.80 6.94 -6.64
N ILE A 114 -6.82 7.47 -5.42
CA ILE A 114 -6.41 6.72 -4.22
C ILE A 114 -7.24 5.44 -4.10
N GLN A 115 -8.57 5.52 -4.25
CA GLN A 115 -9.45 4.35 -4.19
C GLN A 115 -9.13 3.32 -5.28
N PHE A 116 -8.85 3.77 -6.48
CA PHE A 116 -8.43 2.91 -7.60
C PHE A 116 -7.13 2.16 -7.28
N HIS A 117 -6.11 2.88 -6.77
CA HIS A 117 -4.83 2.27 -6.41
C HIS A 117 -4.96 1.29 -5.24
N LEU A 118 -5.75 1.60 -4.20
CA LEU A 118 -6.03 0.68 -3.09
C LEU A 118 -6.70 -0.62 -3.57
N THR A 119 -7.63 -0.51 -4.51
CA THR A 119 -8.29 -1.67 -5.11
C THR A 119 -7.31 -2.52 -5.93
N SER A 120 -6.41 -1.86 -6.66
CA SER A 120 -5.38 -2.52 -7.46
C SER A 120 -4.36 -3.26 -6.60
N ILE A 121 -3.91 -2.65 -5.49
CA ILE A 121 -3.01 -3.31 -4.52
C ILE A 121 -3.69 -4.54 -3.91
N LYS A 122 -4.97 -4.44 -3.49
CA LYS A 122 -5.71 -5.58 -2.94
C LYS A 122 -5.75 -6.76 -3.92
N LYS A 123 -6.04 -6.49 -5.19
CA LYS A 123 -6.06 -7.51 -6.24
C LYS A 123 -4.69 -8.16 -6.42
N GLU A 124 -3.63 -7.35 -6.40
CA GLU A 124 -2.27 -7.87 -6.58
C GLU A 124 -1.82 -8.73 -5.39
N ILE A 125 -2.12 -8.33 -4.14
CA ILE A 125 -1.82 -9.10 -2.92
C ILE A 125 -2.57 -10.45 -2.92
N ASP A 126 -3.75 -10.53 -3.52
CA ASP A 126 -4.55 -11.76 -3.58
C ASP A 126 -4.22 -12.62 -4.82
N ALA A 127 -3.43 -12.13 -5.75
CA ALA A 127 -3.02 -12.86 -6.94
C ALA A 127 -2.08 -14.02 -6.60
N LYS A 128 -2.23 -15.16 -7.30
CA LYS A 128 -1.36 -16.34 -7.12
C LYS A 128 0.10 -16.10 -7.51
N LYS A 129 0.35 -15.15 -8.42
CA LYS A 129 1.66 -14.70 -8.84
C LYS A 129 1.73 -13.19 -8.64
N SER A 130 1.94 -12.77 -7.41
CA SER A 130 2.16 -11.36 -7.09
C SER A 130 3.59 -10.96 -7.45
N SER A 131 3.74 -9.76 -8.02
CA SER A 131 5.05 -9.18 -8.29
C SER A 131 5.28 -8.00 -7.35
N GLY A 132 6.27 -8.10 -6.47
CA GLY A 132 6.65 -7.01 -5.57
C GLY A 132 6.91 -5.70 -6.33
N LYS A 133 7.54 -5.76 -7.52
CA LYS A 133 7.78 -4.59 -8.39
C LYS A 133 6.47 -3.91 -8.83
N LYS A 134 5.42 -4.68 -9.12
CA LYS A 134 4.13 -4.12 -9.52
C LYS A 134 3.42 -3.46 -8.34
N ILE A 135 3.50 -4.05 -7.17
CA ILE A 135 2.98 -3.44 -5.94
C ILE A 135 3.74 -2.16 -5.62
N ASP A 136 5.07 -2.15 -5.71
CA ASP A 136 5.89 -0.95 -5.47
C ASP A 136 5.51 0.19 -6.42
N PHE A 137 5.31 -0.10 -7.71
CA PHE A 137 4.85 0.89 -8.68
C PHE A 137 3.48 1.49 -8.29
N ILE A 138 2.50 0.66 -7.91
CA ILE A 138 1.19 1.16 -7.49
C ILE A 138 1.30 1.99 -6.20
N LEU A 139 2.20 1.62 -5.28
CA LEU A 139 2.46 2.37 -4.05
C LEU A 139 3.10 3.73 -4.33
N GLN A 140 3.98 3.85 -5.32
CA GLN A 140 4.55 5.12 -5.75
C GLN A 140 3.46 6.07 -6.27
N GLU A 141 2.54 5.58 -7.11
CA GLU A 141 1.41 6.39 -7.56
C GLU A 141 0.48 6.76 -6.40
N LEU A 142 0.18 5.83 -5.50
CA LEU A 142 -0.62 6.11 -4.30
C LEU A 142 0.02 7.19 -3.42
N PHE A 143 1.33 7.15 -3.26
CA PHE A 143 2.09 8.17 -2.54
C PHE A 143 2.01 9.54 -3.23
N ARG A 144 2.10 9.57 -4.55
CA ARG A 144 1.95 10.79 -5.36
C ARG A 144 0.57 11.42 -5.19
N GLU A 145 -0.50 10.62 -5.31
CA GLU A 145 -1.86 11.11 -5.11
C GLU A 145 -2.08 11.61 -3.66
N SER A 146 -1.48 10.95 -2.67
CA SER A 146 -1.54 11.39 -1.28
C SER A 146 -0.82 12.72 -1.05
N ASN A 147 0.26 13.00 -1.78
CA ASN A 147 0.95 14.30 -1.75
C ASN A 147 0.07 15.41 -2.34
N THR A 148 -0.53 15.16 -3.50
CA THR A 148 -1.41 16.12 -4.17
C THR A 148 -2.63 16.43 -3.29
N LEU A 149 -3.25 15.39 -2.73
CA LEU A 149 -4.34 15.52 -1.77
C LEU A 149 -3.94 16.41 -0.58
N THR A 150 -2.79 16.14 0.04
CA THR A 150 -2.31 16.90 1.20
C THR A 150 -2.06 18.37 0.85
N ALA A 151 -1.59 18.68 -0.36
CA ALA A 151 -1.33 20.04 -0.82
C ALA A 151 -2.62 20.84 -1.08
N LYS A 152 -3.70 20.19 -1.50
CA LYS A 152 -5.01 20.81 -1.75
C LYS A 152 -5.84 21.02 -0.48
N LEU A 153 -5.52 20.32 0.62
CA LEU A 153 -6.25 20.42 1.89
C LEU A 153 -5.76 21.62 2.72
N ASP A 154 -6.69 22.46 3.16
CA ASP A 154 -6.39 23.63 4.01
C ASP A 154 -6.73 23.38 5.50
N ASP A 155 -7.78 22.58 5.77
CA ASP A 155 -8.21 22.28 7.13
C ASP A 155 -7.23 21.35 7.85
N SER A 156 -6.87 21.70 9.08
CA SER A 156 -5.89 20.97 9.88
C SER A 156 -6.28 19.51 10.14
N LYS A 157 -7.58 19.23 10.34
CA LYS A 157 -8.05 17.85 10.62
C LYS A 157 -7.94 16.96 9.39
N THR A 158 -8.40 17.44 8.23
CA THR A 158 -8.29 16.71 6.98
C THR A 158 -6.84 16.54 6.54
N LYS A 159 -6.01 17.57 6.77
CA LYS A 159 -4.57 17.52 6.48
C LYS A 159 -3.85 16.47 7.33
N ASN A 160 -4.17 16.37 8.61
CA ASN A 160 -3.61 15.33 9.48
C ASN A 160 -4.02 13.93 9.01
N LEU A 161 -5.28 13.70 8.62
CA LEU A 161 -5.71 12.43 8.06
C LEU A 161 -4.96 12.07 6.77
N ALA A 162 -4.69 13.05 5.91
CA ALA A 162 -3.91 12.85 4.69
C ALA A 162 -2.43 12.52 4.99
N LEU A 163 -1.83 13.15 6.00
CA LEU A 163 -0.49 12.80 6.48
C LEU A 163 -0.44 11.38 7.05
N GLU A 164 -1.45 10.96 7.80
CA GLU A 164 -1.54 9.58 8.28
C GLU A 164 -1.68 8.57 7.14
N ILE A 165 -2.39 8.91 6.05
CA ILE A 165 -2.41 8.09 4.83
C ILE A 165 -1.00 7.94 4.25
N LYS A 166 -0.23 9.03 4.15
CA LYS A 166 1.15 8.99 3.64
C LYS A 166 2.05 8.08 4.48
N VAL A 167 1.96 8.16 5.80
CA VAL A 167 2.73 7.29 6.71
C VAL A 167 2.35 5.82 6.48
N LEU A 168 1.06 5.50 6.40
CA LEU A 168 0.60 4.12 6.13
C LEU A 168 1.06 3.60 4.76
N VAL A 169 1.09 4.46 3.73
CA VAL A 169 1.60 4.08 2.40
C VAL A 169 3.09 3.74 2.45
N GLU A 170 3.88 4.54 3.17
CA GLU A 170 5.32 4.28 3.31
C GLU A 170 5.58 3.01 4.13
N GLU A 171 4.84 2.79 5.21
CA GLU A 171 4.93 1.54 5.98
C GLU A 171 4.56 0.29 5.13
N ILE A 172 3.59 0.39 4.21
CA ILE A 172 3.26 -0.69 3.28
C ILE A 172 4.42 -0.91 2.32
N ARG A 173 5.02 0.18 1.82
CA ARG A 173 6.14 0.12 0.87
C ARG A 173 7.36 -0.55 1.48
N GLU A 174 7.75 -0.18 2.69
CA GLU A 174 8.85 -0.83 3.42
C GLU A 174 8.60 -2.34 3.61
N GLN A 175 7.38 -2.70 4.00
CA GLN A 175 7.03 -4.12 4.14
C GLN A 175 7.07 -4.88 2.81
N THR A 176 6.70 -4.22 1.71
CA THR A 176 6.66 -4.84 0.38
C THR A 176 8.05 -5.05 -0.21
N GLN A 177 9.00 -4.17 0.10
CA GLN A 177 10.40 -4.32 -0.34
C GLN A 177 11.10 -5.54 0.27
N ASN A 178 10.60 -6.03 1.41
CA ASN A 178 11.12 -7.22 2.09
C ASN A 178 10.43 -8.53 1.63
N ILE A 179 9.51 -8.45 0.66
CA ILE A 179 8.82 -9.61 0.09
C ILE A 179 9.46 -9.94 -1.26
N GLU A 180 10.19 -11.05 -1.29
CA GLU A 180 10.70 -11.67 -2.53
C GLU A 180 9.72 -12.76 -3.03
#